data_21915f9ccbfe51e7c2c6fd2d21f826e5
#
_entry.id   21915f9ccbfe51e7c2c6fd2d21f826e5
#
_cell.length_a   1.000
_cell.length_b   1.000
_cell.length_c   1.000
_cell.angle_alpha   90.00
_cell.angle_beta   90.00
_cell.angle_gamma   90.00
#
_symmetry.space_group_name_H-M   'P 1'
#
loop_
_entity.id
_entity.type
_entity.pdbx_description
1 polymer ?
#
loop_
_entity_poly.entity_id
_entity_poly.type
_entity_poly.pdbx_seq_one_letter_code
_entity_poly.pdbx_strand_id
1 'polypeptide(L)'
;MLIVFWGSAFPIIKLTLIFMSPLVIALIRVVVGGTILYLYVRKLEYGVKESISALLNIGIFLILLNLGIQYASNPGLASTLIYTQPVFVLVLSSLILKEKLNALQVLGTLVAFLGVLSTVGITGFNIGSLIALLGGFIWALGTLYYRIYLREKDVLALNSYMSLFSTLFILPISLTDFRIDPSIEGIGLALLVSITSQALGFILWFNAVKSIGPIKASTFVLLVPVSSYFFSYLILNEVPTISEVVGSAVTLLGVFLTFLPGVLIKKA
;
A
#
# COMPACT_ATOMS: atom_id res chain seq x y z
N MET A 1 7.35 11.34 3.99
CA MET A 1 6.48 10.91 5.08
C MET A 1 5.70 9.64 4.72
N LEU A 2 5.01 9.51 3.56
CA LEU A 2 4.29 8.29 3.16
C LEU A 2 5.16 7.03 3.30
N ILE A 3 6.37 7.05 2.74
CA ILE A 3 7.32 5.92 2.78
C ILE A 3 7.69 5.54 4.21
N VAL A 4 7.85 6.52 5.10
CA VAL A 4 8.14 6.28 6.52
C VAL A 4 6.96 5.58 7.21
N PHE A 5 5.73 6.08 7.01
CA PHE A 5 4.54 5.52 7.64
C PHE A 5 4.21 4.12 7.14
N TRP A 6 4.30 3.88 5.84
CA TRP A 6 4.03 2.55 5.30
C TRP A 6 5.21 1.59 5.50
N GLY A 7 6.46 2.07 5.43
CA GLY A 7 7.62 1.23 5.70
C GLY A 7 7.72 0.78 7.15
N SER A 8 7.49 1.68 8.11
CA SER A 8 7.46 1.31 9.53
C SER A 8 6.25 0.43 9.90
N ALA A 9 5.17 0.48 9.13
CA ALA A 9 4.00 -0.34 9.39
C ALA A 9 4.30 -1.85 9.33
N PHE A 10 5.22 -2.31 8.46
CA PHE A 10 5.52 -3.74 8.32
C PHE A 10 6.06 -4.37 9.61
N PRO A 11 7.17 -3.88 10.21
CA PRO A 11 7.65 -4.43 11.46
C PRO A 11 6.65 -4.22 12.63
N ILE A 12 5.90 -3.11 12.65
CA ILE A 12 4.88 -2.88 13.69
C ILE A 12 3.74 -3.87 13.55
N ILE A 13 3.25 -4.16 12.33
CA ILE A 13 2.23 -5.20 12.09
C ILE A 13 2.78 -6.57 12.50
N LYS A 14 4.05 -6.89 12.20
CA LYS A 14 4.66 -8.15 12.62
C LYS A 14 4.61 -8.33 14.14
N LEU A 15 4.90 -7.29 14.91
CA LEU A 15 4.71 -7.31 16.38
C LEU A 15 3.24 -7.43 16.76
N THR A 16 2.34 -6.73 16.07
CA THR A 16 0.89 -6.77 16.37
C THR A 16 0.29 -8.16 16.14
N LEU A 17 0.83 -8.94 15.16
CA LEU A 17 0.39 -10.31 14.87
C LEU A 17 0.60 -11.29 16.04
N ILE A 18 1.45 -10.97 17.02
CA ILE A 18 1.58 -11.74 18.26
C ILE A 18 0.26 -11.70 19.03
N PHE A 19 -0.44 -10.57 19.01
CA PHE A 19 -1.63 -10.29 19.81
C PHE A 19 -2.94 -10.47 19.05
N MET A 20 -2.94 -10.34 17.71
CA MET A 20 -4.17 -10.28 16.92
C MET A 20 -4.00 -11.01 15.58
N SER A 21 -5.11 -11.56 15.04
CA SER A 21 -5.10 -12.12 13.68
C SER A 21 -5.01 -11.03 12.60
N PRO A 22 -4.48 -11.35 11.40
CA PRO A 22 -4.25 -10.37 10.33
C PRO A 22 -5.49 -9.57 9.93
N LEU A 23 -6.65 -10.23 9.80
CA LEU A 23 -7.89 -9.58 9.40
C LEU A 23 -8.49 -8.72 10.51
N VAL A 24 -8.27 -9.09 11.78
CA VAL A 24 -8.63 -8.25 12.94
C VAL A 24 -7.79 -6.97 12.94
N ILE A 25 -6.49 -7.06 12.67
CA ILE A 25 -5.64 -5.86 12.51
C ILE A 25 -6.17 -4.96 11.39
N ALA A 26 -6.53 -5.54 10.22
CA ALA A 26 -7.12 -4.78 9.12
C ALA A 26 -8.45 -4.12 9.53
N LEU A 27 -9.30 -4.82 10.27
CA LEU A 27 -10.56 -4.28 10.79
C LEU A 27 -10.32 -3.09 11.74
N ILE A 28 -9.44 -3.24 12.71
CA ILE A 28 -9.10 -2.16 13.65
C ILE A 28 -8.54 -0.95 12.89
N ARG A 29 -7.68 -1.17 11.90
CA ARG A 29 -7.11 -0.10 11.07
C ARG A 29 -8.20 0.72 10.38
N VAL A 30 -9.16 0.08 9.72
CA VAL A 30 -10.21 0.82 8.99
C VAL A 30 -11.20 1.49 9.92
N VAL A 31 -11.59 0.83 11.02
CA VAL A 31 -12.51 1.41 12.01
C VAL A 31 -11.86 2.61 12.72
N VAL A 32 -10.69 2.42 13.30
CA VAL A 32 -10.01 3.47 14.07
C VAL A 32 -9.55 4.60 13.15
N GLY A 33 -8.86 4.26 12.05
CA GLY A 33 -8.37 5.27 11.10
C GLY A 33 -9.51 6.07 10.49
N GLY A 34 -10.60 5.41 10.05
CA GLY A 34 -11.78 6.06 9.51
C GLY A 34 -12.51 6.94 10.54
N THR A 35 -12.65 6.45 11.77
CA THR A 35 -13.32 7.22 12.85
C THR A 35 -12.52 8.45 13.25
N ILE A 36 -11.19 8.35 13.40
CA ILE A 36 -10.33 9.50 13.72
C ILE A 36 -10.48 10.58 12.65
N LEU A 37 -10.44 10.19 11.36
CA LEU A 37 -10.61 11.12 10.26
C LEU A 37 -12.01 11.76 10.28
N TYR A 38 -13.06 10.96 10.51
CA TYR A 38 -14.43 11.47 10.62
C TYR A 38 -14.57 12.49 11.75
N LEU A 39 -14.05 12.19 12.93
CA LEU A 39 -14.12 13.10 14.08
C LEU A 39 -13.38 14.41 13.83
N TYR A 40 -12.30 14.36 13.03
CA TYR A 40 -11.53 15.55 12.66
C TYR A 40 -12.25 16.41 11.63
N VAL A 41 -12.73 15.80 10.53
CA VAL A 41 -13.32 16.53 9.39
C VAL A 41 -14.81 16.77 9.58
N ARG A 42 -15.51 15.90 10.32
CA ARG A 42 -16.97 15.88 10.54
C ARG A 42 -17.78 15.92 9.24
N LYS A 43 -17.18 15.38 8.16
CA LYS A 43 -17.77 15.29 6.83
C LYS A 43 -17.41 13.93 6.21
N LEU A 44 -18.33 13.38 5.41
CA LEU A 44 -18.09 12.19 4.59
C LEU A 44 -18.34 12.54 3.13
N GLU A 45 -17.45 12.15 2.26
CA GLU A 45 -17.67 12.11 0.82
C GLU A 45 -18.19 10.72 0.47
N TYR A 46 -19.49 10.58 0.31
CA TYR A 46 -20.18 9.32 0.08
C TYR A 46 -20.92 9.30 -1.26
N GLY A 47 -21.16 8.11 -1.77
CA GLY A 47 -21.87 7.86 -3.01
C GLY A 47 -21.38 6.58 -3.68
N VAL A 48 -21.96 6.22 -4.83
CA VAL A 48 -21.63 4.99 -5.55
C VAL A 48 -20.16 4.98 -5.98
N LYS A 49 -19.64 6.11 -6.49
CA LYS A 49 -18.25 6.21 -6.93
C LYS A 49 -17.29 6.08 -5.76
N GLU A 50 -17.60 6.69 -4.65
CA GLU A 50 -16.85 6.64 -3.41
C GLU A 50 -16.85 5.22 -2.81
N SER A 51 -17.99 4.52 -2.87
CA SER A 51 -18.13 3.12 -2.43
C SER A 51 -17.31 2.16 -3.29
N ILE A 52 -17.32 2.33 -4.62
CA ILE A 52 -16.47 1.53 -5.52
C ILE A 52 -14.99 1.78 -5.20
N SER A 53 -14.60 3.04 -4.98
CA SER A 53 -13.22 3.37 -4.60
C SER A 53 -12.84 2.78 -3.23
N ALA A 54 -13.76 2.77 -2.27
CA ALA A 54 -13.58 2.14 -0.97
C ALA A 54 -13.27 0.65 -1.10
N LEU A 55 -14.03 -0.07 -1.93
CA LEU A 55 -13.81 -1.49 -2.19
C LEU A 55 -12.45 -1.74 -2.83
N LEU A 56 -12.11 -1.00 -3.87
CA LEU A 56 -10.88 -1.23 -4.64
C LEU A 56 -9.62 -0.80 -3.88
N ASN A 57 -9.64 0.35 -3.21
CA ASN A 57 -8.44 0.91 -2.57
C ASN A 57 -8.24 0.43 -1.13
N ILE A 58 -9.30 0.01 -0.43
CA ILE A 58 -9.22 -0.35 0.99
C ILE A 58 -9.82 -1.74 1.23
N GLY A 59 -11.12 -1.94 0.98
CA GLY A 59 -11.82 -3.15 1.40
C GLY A 59 -11.23 -4.43 0.81
N ILE A 60 -11.41 -4.64 -0.50
CA ILE A 60 -10.90 -5.84 -1.19
C ILE A 60 -9.37 -5.88 -1.13
N PHE A 61 -8.72 -4.72 -1.33
CA PHE A 61 -7.27 -4.64 -1.27
C PHE A 61 -6.71 -5.14 0.07
N LEU A 62 -7.21 -4.67 1.22
CA LEU A 62 -6.72 -5.10 2.53
C LEU A 62 -7.02 -6.57 2.81
N ILE A 63 -8.16 -7.09 2.36
CA ILE A 63 -8.47 -8.52 2.46
C ILE A 63 -7.44 -9.33 1.68
N LEU A 64 -7.22 -9.01 0.41
CA LEU A 64 -6.27 -9.72 -0.45
C LEU A 64 -4.83 -9.57 0.05
N LEU A 65 -4.45 -8.39 0.56
CA LEU A 65 -3.16 -8.15 1.20
C LEU A 65 -2.93 -9.12 2.37
N ASN A 66 -3.86 -9.17 3.30
CA ASN A 66 -3.69 -9.97 4.51
C ASN A 66 -3.79 -11.47 4.24
N LEU A 67 -4.73 -11.92 3.38
CA LEU A 67 -4.82 -13.31 2.96
C LEU A 67 -3.61 -13.74 2.11
N GLY A 68 -3.11 -12.85 1.23
CA GLY A 68 -1.90 -13.09 0.47
C GLY A 68 -0.71 -13.37 1.38
N ILE A 69 -0.52 -12.56 2.43
CA ILE A 69 0.54 -12.76 3.42
C ILE A 69 0.32 -14.03 4.24
N GLN A 70 -0.91 -14.31 4.64
CA GLN A 70 -1.26 -15.49 5.47
C GLN A 70 -1.00 -16.80 4.74
N TYR A 71 -1.36 -16.90 3.46
CA TYR A 71 -1.26 -18.14 2.68
C TYR A 71 0.02 -18.27 1.85
N ALA A 72 0.85 -17.24 1.78
CA ALA A 72 2.13 -17.32 1.08
C ALA A 72 3.11 -18.22 1.85
N SER A 73 3.88 -19.00 1.10
CA SER A 73 5.02 -19.75 1.66
C SER A 73 6.12 -18.81 2.17
N ASN A 74 6.23 -17.62 1.59
CA ASN A 74 7.15 -16.57 1.97
C ASN A 74 6.40 -15.22 2.01
N PRO A 75 6.18 -14.62 3.21
CA PRO A 75 5.51 -13.33 3.36
C PRO A 75 6.18 -12.19 2.59
N GLY A 76 7.52 -12.23 2.46
CA GLY A 76 8.26 -11.25 1.66
C GLY A 76 7.91 -11.33 0.17
N LEU A 77 7.77 -12.54 -0.39
CA LEU A 77 7.32 -12.73 -1.77
C LEU A 77 5.89 -12.17 -1.95
N ALA A 78 4.97 -12.44 -1.02
CA ALA A 78 3.62 -11.87 -1.08
C ALA A 78 3.64 -10.34 -1.06
N SER A 79 4.44 -9.75 -0.17
CA SER A 79 4.64 -8.30 -0.13
C SER A 79 5.16 -7.76 -1.47
N THR A 80 6.20 -8.39 -2.02
CA THR A 80 6.76 -8.00 -3.33
C THR A 80 5.74 -8.08 -4.45
N LEU A 81 4.90 -9.12 -4.46
CA LEU A 81 3.86 -9.30 -5.46
C LEU A 81 2.72 -8.26 -5.36
N ILE A 82 2.40 -7.79 -4.17
CA ILE A 82 1.51 -6.64 -3.99
C ILE A 82 2.11 -5.38 -4.61
N TYR A 83 3.43 -5.19 -4.47
CA TYR A 83 4.14 -4.07 -5.08
C TYR A 83 4.42 -4.23 -6.58
N THR A 84 3.80 -5.20 -7.29
CA THR A 84 3.62 -5.14 -8.75
C THR A 84 2.61 -4.06 -9.16
N GLN A 85 1.87 -3.50 -8.22
CA GLN A 85 0.91 -2.42 -8.44
C GLN A 85 1.41 -1.30 -9.37
N PRO A 86 2.64 -0.77 -9.27
CA PRO A 86 3.13 0.26 -10.17
C PRO A 86 3.25 -0.20 -11.63
N VAL A 87 3.58 -1.47 -11.86
CA VAL A 87 3.62 -2.04 -13.21
C VAL A 87 2.22 -2.12 -13.80
N PHE A 88 1.24 -2.56 -13.01
CA PHE A 88 -0.17 -2.53 -13.42
C PHE A 88 -0.67 -1.10 -13.67
N VAL A 89 -0.34 -0.14 -12.81
CA VAL A 89 -0.69 1.28 -13.02
C VAL A 89 -0.09 1.81 -14.31
N LEU A 90 1.16 1.48 -14.61
CA LEU A 90 1.82 1.90 -15.86
C LEU A 90 1.02 1.42 -17.09
N VAL A 91 0.71 0.12 -17.15
CA VAL A 91 -0.04 -0.50 -18.24
C VAL A 91 -1.46 0.08 -18.33
N LEU A 92 -2.18 0.11 -17.21
CA LEU A 92 -3.56 0.58 -17.16
C LEU A 92 -3.68 2.08 -17.44
N SER A 93 -2.72 2.91 -17.01
CA SER A 93 -2.69 4.35 -17.34
C SER A 93 -2.57 4.58 -18.85
N SER A 94 -1.75 3.77 -19.52
CA SER A 94 -1.64 3.83 -20.98
C SER A 94 -2.94 3.43 -21.67
N LEU A 95 -3.58 2.35 -21.22
CA LEU A 95 -4.78 1.80 -21.86
C LEU A 95 -6.05 2.62 -21.56
N ILE A 96 -6.24 3.01 -20.29
CA ILE A 96 -7.49 3.62 -19.81
C ILE A 96 -7.41 5.15 -19.89
N LEU A 97 -6.31 5.76 -19.42
CA LEU A 97 -6.13 7.21 -19.41
C LEU A 97 -5.55 7.73 -20.73
N LYS A 98 -5.10 6.84 -21.62
CA LYS A 98 -4.39 7.17 -22.86
C LYS A 98 -3.20 8.10 -22.62
N GLU A 99 -2.58 8.00 -21.44
CA GLU A 99 -1.38 8.76 -21.10
C GLU A 99 -0.21 8.29 -21.97
N LYS A 100 0.51 9.26 -22.57
CA LYS A 100 1.74 8.97 -23.32
C LYS A 100 2.83 8.57 -22.33
N LEU A 101 3.26 7.32 -22.41
CA LEU A 101 4.34 6.83 -21.56
C LEU A 101 5.67 7.40 -22.01
N ASN A 102 6.42 7.96 -21.05
CA ASN A 102 7.80 8.33 -21.28
C ASN A 102 8.71 7.10 -21.10
N ALA A 103 9.66 6.87 -22.00
CA ALA A 103 10.55 5.73 -21.96
C ALA A 103 11.32 5.61 -20.62
N LEU A 104 11.74 6.76 -20.04
CA LEU A 104 12.41 6.76 -18.73
C LEU A 104 11.46 6.40 -17.58
N GLN A 105 10.16 6.75 -17.67
CA GLN A 105 9.18 6.31 -16.69
C GLN A 105 8.96 4.80 -16.75
N VAL A 106 8.86 4.24 -17.96
CA VAL A 106 8.73 2.79 -18.16
C VAL A 106 9.96 2.06 -17.62
N LEU A 107 11.13 2.47 -18.09
CA LEU A 107 12.41 1.86 -17.68
C LEU A 107 12.61 1.99 -16.16
N GLY A 108 12.41 3.18 -15.61
CA GLY A 108 12.57 3.43 -14.18
C GLY A 108 11.63 2.60 -13.31
N THR A 109 10.35 2.48 -13.70
CA THR A 109 9.37 1.64 -12.98
C THR A 109 9.76 0.16 -13.04
N LEU A 110 10.18 -0.34 -14.21
CA LEU A 110 10.60 -1.73 -14.35
C LEU A 110 11.89 -2.02 -13.57
N VAL A 111 12.89 -1.14 -13.65
CA VAL A 111 14.14 -1.28 -12.88
C VAL A 111 13.85 -1.26 -11.38
N ALA A 112 13.01 -0.33 -10.90
CA ALA A 112 12.64 -0.28 -9.49
C ALA A 112 11.90 -1.55 -9.04
N PHE A 113 10.98 -2.06 -9.85
CA PHE A 113 10.28 -3.30 -9.55
C PHE A 113 11.20 -4.51 -9.53
N LEU A 114 12.13 -4.64 -10.50
CA LEU A 114 13.13 -5.70 -10.51
C LEU A 114 14.07 -5.63 -9.31
N GLY A 115 14.39 -4.41 -8.84
CA GLY A 115 15.09 -4.20 -7.59
C GLY A 115 14.36 -4.80 -6.39
N VAL A 116 13.07 -4.50 -6.22
CA VAL A 116 12.24 -5.09 -5.15
C VAL A 116 12.15 -6.62 -5.32
N LEU A 117 11.93 -7.12 -6.53
CA LEU A 117 11.82 -8.55 -6.78
C LEU A 117 13.11 -9.30 -6.44
N SER A 118 14.27 -8.70 -6.68
CA SER A 118 15.58 -9.30 -6.38
C SER A 118 15.87 -9.47 -4.89
N THR A 119 15.15 -8.75 -4.02
CA THR A 119 15.33 -8.86 -2.56
C THR A 119 14.75 -10.16 -1.99
N VAL A 120 13.77 -10.77 -2.64
CA VAL A 120 12.97 -11.86 -2.06
C VAL A 120 13.21 -13.21 -2.72
N GLY A 121 13.59 -13.24 -4.00
CA GLY A 121 13.59 -14.48 -4.78
C GLY A 121 12.19 -14.96 -5.18
N ILE A 122 12.12 -15.90 -6.12
CA ILE A 122 10.84 -16.37 -6.70
C ILE A 122 10.50 -17.81 -6.24
N THR A 123 11.17 -18.31 -5.22
CA THR A 123 10.95 -19.67 -4.72
C THR A 123 9.65 -19.78 -3.92
N GLY A 124 8.87 -20.83 -4.16
CA GLY A 124 7.65 -21.11 -3.38
C GLY A 124 6.40 -20.35 -3.81
N PHE A 125 6.27 -20.03 -5.10
CA PHE A 125 5.04 -19.45 -5.65
C PHE A 125 3.84 -20.39 -5.43
N ASN A 126 2.80 -19.88 -4.77
CA ASN A 126 1.61 -20.66 -4.36
C ASN A 126 0.34 -19.81 -4.43
N ILE A 127 -0.77 -20.33 -3.87
CA ILE A 127 -2.07 -19.63 -3.86
C ILE A 127 -1.99 -18.27 -3.17
N GLY A 128 -1.22 -18.12 -2.08
CA GLY A 128 -1.01 -16.85 -1.40
C GLY A 128 -0.32 -15.82 -2.32
N SER A 129 0.61 -16.28 -3.15
CA SER A 129 1.29 -15.45 -4.17
C SER A 129 0.30 -14.93 -5.22
N LEU A 130 -0.63 -15.78 -5.68
CA LEU A 130 -1.69 -15.35 -6.62
C LEU A 130 -2.64 -14.33 -5.99
N ILE A 131 -3.04 -14.55 -4.74
CA ILE A 131 -3.90 -13.62 -3.99
C ILE A 131 -3.19 -12.27 -3.82
N ALA A 132 -1.90 -12.28 -3.48
CA ALA A 132 -1.10 -11.06 -3.34
C ALA A 132 -0.98 -10.29 -4.68
N LEU A 133 -0.74 -11.01 -5.78
CA LEU A 133 -0.68 -10.42 -7.12
C LEU A 133 -2.02 -9.77 -7.50
N LEU A 134 -3.14 -10.47 -7.22
CA LEU A 134 -4.48 -9.92 -7.41
C LEU A 134 -4.71 -8.69 -6.54
N GLY A 135 -4.21 -8.67 -5.30
CA GLY A 135 -4.23 -7.50 -4.43
C GLY A 135 -3.54 -6.29 -5.05
N GLY A 136 -2.36 -6.47 -5.64
CA GLY A 136 -1.63 -5.43 -6.37
C GLY A 136 -2.42 -4.91 -7.59
N PHE A 137 -3.07 -5.80 -8.33
CA PHE A 137 -3.91 -5.43 -9.47
C PHE A 137 -5.16 -4.64 -9.05
N ILE A 138 -5.87 -5.10 -8.02
CA ILE A 138 -7.06 -4.40 -7.46
C ILE A 138 -6.69 -3.00 -6.96
N TRP A 139 -5.56 -2.87 -6.27
CA TRP A 139 -5.08 -1.56 -5.82
C TRP A 139 -4.71 -0.64 -7.00
N ALA A 140 -4.14 -1.18 -8.08
CA ALA A 140 -3.86 -0.42 -9.30
C ALA A 140 -5.16 0.10 -9.93
N LEU A 141 -6.20 -0.74 -10.06
CA LEU A 141 -7.52 -0.33 -10.52
C LEU A 141 -8.11 0.77 -9.62
N GLY A 142 -8.03 0.60 -8.30
CA GLY A 142 -8.49 1.59 -7.33
C GLY A 142 -7.78 2.94 -7.46
N THR A 143 -6.47 2.91 -7.68
CA THR A 143 -5.65 4.11 -7.90
C THR A 143 -6.11 4.89 -9.14
N LEU A 144 -6.33 4.21 -10.26
CA LEU A 144 -6.83 4.83 -11.49
C LEU A 144 -8.26 5.30 -11.35
N TYR A 145 -9.12 4.50 -10.69
CA TYR A 145 -10.50 4.87 -10.41
C TYR A 145 -10.58 6.16 -9.59
N TYR A 146 -9.78 6.28 -8.53
CA TYR A 146 -9.63 7.52 -7.76
C TYR A 146 -9.21 8.69 -8.65
N ARG A 147 -8.19 8.49 -9.49
CA ARG A 147 -7.67 9.53 -10.39
C ARG A 147 -8.71 10.04 -11.37
N ILE A 148 -9.56 9.15 -11.91
CA ILE A 148 -10.59 9.48 -12.90
C ILE A 148 -11.79 10.17 -12.28
N TYR A 149 -12.31 9.63 -11.17
CA TYR A 149 -13.64 10.00 -10.69
C TYR A 149 -13.65 10.83 -9.40
N LEU A 150 -12.59 10.76 -8.58
CA LEU A 150 -12.61 11.28 -7.21
C LEU A 150 -11.48 12.25 -6.90
N ARG A 151 -10.65 12.57 -7.87
CA ARG A 151 -9.48 13.44 -7.72
C ARG A 151 -9.81 14.81 -7.11
N GLU A 152 -10.98 15.37 -7.42
CA GLU A 152 -11.40 16.70 -6.95
C GLU A 152 -12.10 16.64 -5.57
N LYS A 153 -12.34 15.45 -5.05
CA LYS A 153 -12.96 15.27 -3.73
C LYS A 153 -12.02 15.67 -2.59
N ASP A 154 -12.61 16.00 -1.45
CA ASP A 154 -11.85 16.18 -0.21
C ASP A 154 -11.24 14.86 0.23
N VAL A 155 -9.91 14.80 0.24
CA VAL A 155 -9.17 13.57 0.53
C VAL A 155 -9.41 13.06 1.95
N LEU A 156 -9.59 13.97 2.92
CA LEU A 156 -9.82 13.58 4.31
C LEU A 156 -11.21 12.97 4.49
N ALA A 157 -12.24 13.66 4.00
CA ALA A 157 -13.62 13.19 4.06
C ALA A 157 -13.83 11.90 3.25
N LEU A 158 -13.19 11.80 2.08
CA LEU A 158 -13.22 10.61 1.23
C LEU A 158 -12.54 9.41 1.91
N ASN A 159 -11.33 9.60 2.46
CA ASN A 159 -10.60 8.53 3.13
C ASN A 159 -11.32 8.04 4.40
N SER A 160 -11.95 8.96 5.13
CA SER A 160 -12.82 8.60 6.26
C SER A 160 -13.96 7.69 5.81
N TYR A 161 -14.69 8.10 4.78
CA TYR A 161 -15.80 7.30 4.23
C TYR A 161 -15.32 5.94 3.73
N MET A 162 -14.26 5.91 2.91
CA MET A 162 -13.75 4.66 2.33
C MET A 162 -13.31 3.69 3.42
N SER A 163 -12.66 4.17 4.49
CA SER A 163 -12.24 3.32 5.60
C SER A 163 -13.44 2.75 6.36
N LEU A 164 -14.40 3.60 6.75
CA LEU A 164 -15.60 3.17 7.48
C LEU A 164 -16.48 2.24 6.65
N PHE A 165 -16.68 2.55 5.36
CA PHE A 165 -17.45 1.70 4.46
C PHE A 165 -16.81 0.32 4.27
N SER A 166 -15.48 0.25 4.21
CA SER A 166 -14.74 -1.02 4.09
C SER A 166 -14.93 -1.94 5.28
N THR A 167 -15.32 -1.41 6.44
CA THR A 167 -15.67 -2.21 7.62
C THR A 167 -16.76 -3.22 7.33
N LEU A 168 -17.75 -2.88 6.48
CA LEU A 168 -18.86 -3.77 6.10
C LEU A 168 -18.37 -5.06 5.42
N PHE A 169 -17.22 -5.02 4.76
CA PHE A 169 -16.64 -6.16 4.04
C PHE A 169 -15.57 -6.88 4.85
N ILE A 170 -14.76 -6.15 5.61
CA ILE A 170 -13.68 -6.72 6.41
C ILE A 170 -14.23 -7.41 7.66
N LEU A 171 -15.26 -6.83 8.30
CA LEU A 171 -15.83 -7.38 9.54
C LEU A 171 -16.28 -8.84 9.40
N PRO A 172 -17.17 -9.22 8.44
CA PRO A 172 -17.65 -10.60 8.35
C PRO A 172 -16.51 -11.59 8.06
N ILE A 173 -15.49 -11.19 7.28
CA ILE A 173 -14.35 -12.05 6.98
C ILE A 173 -13.41 -12.15 8.20
N SER A 174 -13.22 -11.08 8.96
CA SER A 174 -12.38 -11.12 10.17
C SER A 174 -12.93 -12.03 11.26
N LEU A 175 -14.23 -12.33 11.25
CA LEU A 175 -14.85 -13.27 12.20
C LEU A 175 -14.47 -14.72 11.92
N THR A 176 -13.98 -15.08 10.75
CA THR A 176 -13.56 -16.46 10.41
C THR A 176 -12.28 -16.90 11.10
N ASP A 177 -11.44 -15.93 11.52
CA ASP A 177 -10.19 -16.17 12.27
C ASP A 177 -10.02 -15.06 13.32
N PHE A 178 -11.05 -14.90 14.18
CA PHE A 178 -11.06 -13.83 15.18
C PHE A 178 -10.18 -14.17 16.36
N ARG A 179 -9.02 -13.52 16.48
CA ARG A 179 -8.12 -13.61 17.62
C ARG A 179 -7.67 -12.23 18.06
N ILE A 180 -7.92 -11.90 19.31
CA ILE A 180 -7.45 -10.68 19.99
C ILE A 180 -6.94 -11.07 21.39
N ASP A 181 -5.72 -10.68 21.69
CA ASP A 181 -5.20 -10.55 23.04
C ASP A 181 -5.31 -9.07 23.44
N PRO A 182 -6.16 -8.72 24.42
CA PRO A 182 -6.43 -7.33 24.79
C PRO A 182 -5.33 -6.73 25.67
N SER A 183 -4.07 -7.04 25.40
CA SER A 183 -2.92 -6.42 26.08
C SER A 183 -2.78 -4.93 25.69
N ILE A 184 -2.27 -4.11 26.61
CA ILE A 184 -2.01 -2.69 26.39
C ILE A 184 -1.04 -2.51 25.20
N GLU A 185 -0.03 -3.39 25.11
CA GLU A 185 0.95 -3.37 24.03
C GLU A 185 0.31 -3.66 22.68
N GLY A 186 -0.46 -4.74 22.56
CA GLY A 186 -1.14 -5.13 21.33
C GLY A 186 -2.12 -4.04 20.84
N ILE A 187 -2.90 -3.47 21.76
CA ILE A 187 -3.83 -2.37 21.45
C ILE A 187 -3.03 -1.13 21.01
N GLY A 188 -1.96 -0.77 21.72
CA GLY A 188 -1.11 0.38 21.37
C GLY A 188 -0.50 0.26 19.98
N LEU A 189 0.03 -0.92 19.62
CA LEU A 189 0.58 -1.19 18.29
C LEU A 189 -0.50 -1.12 17.21
N ALA A 190 -1.70 -1.67 17.45
CA ALA A 190 -2.81 -1.61 16.51
C ALA A 190 -3.29 -0.17 16.28
N LEU A 191 -3.37 0.65 17.33
CA LEU A 191 -3.70 2.08 17.22
C LEU A 191 -2.63 2.85 16.45
N LEU A 192 -1.36 2.59 16.71
CA LEU A 192 -0.25 3.23 16.01
C LEU A 192 -0.31 2.97 14.50
N VAL A 193 -0.51 1.72 14.08
CA VAL A 193 -0.65 1.36 12.66
C VAL A 193 -1.92 1.97 12.06
N SER A 194 -3.02 2.02 12.82
CA SER A 194 -4.27 2.62 12.37
C SER A 194 -4.12 4.11 12.06
N ILE A 195 -3.40 4.85 12.90
CA ILE A 195 -3.17 6.28 12.72
C ILE A 195 -2.15 6.51 11.59
N THR A 196 -0.98 5.87 11.67
CA THR A 196 0.13 6.17 10.76
C THR A 196 -0.10 5.60 9.36
N SER A 197 -0.48 4.34 9.26
CA SER A 197 -0.59 3.64 7.98
C SER A 197 -1.97 3.81 7.34
N GLN A 198 -3.06 3.73 8.10
CA GLN A 198 -4.41 3.84 7.54
C GLN A 198 -4.83 5.30 7.38
N ALA A 199 -4.85 6.09 8.44
CA ALA A 199 -5.31 7.47 8.35
C ALA A 199 -4.31 8.33 7.56
N LEU A 200 -3.11 8.55 8.10
CA LEU A 200 -2.13 9.45 7.51
C LEU A 200 -1.54 8.90 6.20
N GLY A 201 -1.28 7.60 6.13
CA GLY A 201 -0.70 6.96 4.95
C GLY A 201 -1.60 7.11 3.71
N PHE A 202 -2.88 6.80 3.80
CA PHE A 202 -3.79 6.94 2.66
C PHE A 202 -4.09 8.40 2.30
N ILE A 203 -4.10 9.34 3.27
CA ILE A 203 -4.17 10.77 2.95
C ILE A 203 -2.98 11.16 2.07
N LEU A 204 -1.77 10.80 2.47
CA LEU A 204 -0.56 11.11 1.70
C LEU A 204 -0.54 10.42 0.34
N TRP A 205 -1.05 9.18 0.27
CA TRP A 205 -1.18 8.42 -0.97
C TRP A 205 -2.11 9.10 -1.98
N PHE A 206 -3.35 9.41 -1.58
CA PHE A 206 -4.32 10.03 -2.48
C PHE A 206 -3.87 11.45 -2.89
N ASN A 207 -3.25 12.21 -1.98
CA ASN A 207 -2.66 13.50 -2.34
C ASN A 207 -1.48 13.33 -3.33
N ALA A 208 -0.65 12.31 -3.20
CA ALA A 208 0.40 12.03 -4.16
C ALA A 208 -0.19 11.69 -5.54
N VAL A 209 -1.18 10.78 -5.61
CA VAL A 209 -1.86 10.44 -6.88
C VAL A 209 -2.52 11.67 -7.52
N LYS A 210 -3.13 12.54 -6.70
CA LYS A 210 -3.73 13.80 -7.14
C LYS A 210 -2.69 14.77 -7.73
N SER A 211 -1.54 14.92 -7.06
CA SER A 211 -0.55 15.97 -7.34
C SER A 211 0.45 15.60 -8.43
N ILE A 212 1.02 14.38 -8.38
CA ILE A 212 2.09 13.95 -9.30
C ILE A 212 1.64 12.87 -10.30
N GLY A 213 0.38 12.46 -10.23
CA GLY A 213 -0.24 11.45 -11.11
C GLY A 213 0.02 10.00 -10.65
N PRO A 214 -0.77 9.05 -11.19
CA PRO A 214 -0.76 7.66 -10.73
C PRO A 214 0.58 6.96 -10.99
N ILE A 215 1.19 7.14 -12.16
CA ILE A 215 2.46 6.47 -12.52
C ILE A 215 3.58 6.86 -11.56
N LYS A 216 3.83 8.17 -11.34
CA LYS A 216 4.90 8.63 -10.45
C LYS A 216 4.63 8.27 -9.00
N ALA A 217 3.38 8.45 -8.53
CA ALA A 217 3.01 8.10 -7.16
C ALA A 217 3.22 6.61 -6.90
N SER A 218 2.79 5.74 -7.82
CA SER A 218 2.94 4.29 -7.71
C SER A 218 4.42 3.86 -7.76
N THR A 219 5.21 4.41 -8.68
CA THR A 219 6.66 4.09 -8.70
C THR A 219 7.35 4.54 -7.42
N PHE A 220 6.96 5.70 -6.87
CA PHE A 220 7.53 6.18 -5.59
C PHE A 220 7.24 5.24 -4.42
N VAL A 221 6.11 4.54 -4.44
CA VAL A 221 5.73 3.57 -3.39
C VAL A 221 6.64 2.33 -3.37
N LEU A 222 7.38 2.04 -4.44
CA LEU A 222 8.41 0.99 -4.42
C LEU A 222 9.55 1.25 -3.41
N LEU A 223 9.65 2.47 -2.88
CA LEU A 223 10.54 2.76 -1.75
C LEU A 223 10.02 2.23 -0.40
N VAL A 224 8.76 1.80 -0.32
CA VAL A 224 8.19 1.26 0.93
C VAL A 224 8.90 -0.02 1.38
N PRO A 225 9.09 -1.05 0.53
CA PRO A 225 9.89 -2.22 0.91
C PRO A 225 11.31 -1.85 1.34
N VAL A 226 11.96 -0.91 0.63
CA VAL A 226 13.31 -0.43 0.99
C VAL A 226 13.32 0.18 2.39
N SER A 227 12.35 1.04 2.70
CA SER A 227 12.26 1.64 4.03
C SER A 227 11.84 0.62 5.09
N SER A 228 11.10 -0.44 4.73
CA SER A 228 10.72 -1.47 5.68
C SER A 228 11.92 -2.26 6.20
N TYR A 229 12.93 -2.53 5.37
CA TYR A 229 14.18 -3.15 5.84
C TYR A 229 14.90 -2.29 6.88
N PHE A 230 14.97 -0.97 6.64
CA PHE A 230 15.54 -0.04 7.60
C PHE A 230 14.78 -0.04 8.94
N PHE A 231 13.45 0.00 8.90
CA PHE A 231 12.64 -0.03 10.12
C PHE A 231 12.63 -1.41 10.79
N SER A 232 12.70 -2.51 10.02
CA SER A 232 12.87 -3.86 10.61
C SER A 232 14.19 -3.99 11.35
N TYR A 233 15.27 -3.41 10.83
CA TYR A 233 16.53 -3.35 11.56
C TYR A 233 16.40 -2.56 12.87
N LEU A 234 15.78 -1.37 12.84
CA LEU A 234 15.64 -0.52 14.03
C LEU A 234 14.68 -1.10 15.09
N ILE A 235 13.59 -1.74 14.67
CA ILE A 235 12.49 -2.15 15.57
C ILE A 235 12.65 -3.62 16.00
N LEU A 236 13.10 -4.50 15.09
CA LEU A 236 13.18 -5.95 15.30
C LEU A 236 14.62 -6.46 15.41
N ASN A 237 15.64 -5.59 15.24
CA ASN A 237 17.06 -5.94 15.12
C ASN A 237 17.34 -6.96 13.99
N GLU A 238 16.52 -6.98 12.94
CA GLU A 238 16.71 -7.83 11.76
C GLU A 238 17.72 -7.20 10.81
N VAL A 239 18.92 -7.77 10.73
CA VAL A 239 19.98 -7.26 9.84
C VAL A 239 19.63 -7.56 8.38
N PRO A 240 19.60 -6.54 7.49
CA PRO A 240 19.32 -6.76 6.08
C PRO A 240 20.37 -7.66 5.42
N THR A 241 19.93 -8.58 4.60
CA THR A 241 20.80 -9.42 3.77
C THR A 241 21.45 -8.62 2.64
N ILE A 242 22.52 -9.17 2.06
CA ILE A 242 23.20 -8.53 0.90
C ILE A 242 22.22 -8.33 -0.26
N SER A 243 21.34 -9.31 -0.55
CA SER A 243 20.31 -9.20 -1.59
C SER A 243 19.33 -8.05 -1.32
N GLU A 244 18.92 -7.85 -0.06
CA GLU A 244 18.05 -6.74 0.33
C GLU A 244 18.75 -5.38 0.14
N VAL A 245 20.01 -5.27 0.49
CA VAL A 245 20.80 -4.04 0.29
C VAL A 245 20.98 -3.74 -1.21
N VAL A 246 21.40 -4.72 -2.01
CA VAL A 246 21.61 -4.55 -3.45
C VAL A 246 20.28 -4.26 -4.16
N GLY A 247 19.23 -5.04 -3.88
CA GLY A 247 17.90 -4.82 -4.44
C GLY A 247 17.33 -3.44 -4.08
N SER A 248 17.57 -2.98 -2.85
CA SER A 248 17.19 -1.63 -2.43
C SER A 248 17.92 -0.54 -3.23
N ALA A 249 19.22 -0.70 -3.47
CA ALA A 249 19.98 0.25 -4.29
C ALA A 249 19.46 0.30 -5.74
N VAL A 250 19.15 -0.87 -6.35
CA VAL A 250 18.54 -0.95 -7.68
C VAL A 250 17.13 -0.28 -7.69
N THR A 251 16.34 -0.51 -6.65
CA THR A 251 15.02 0.14 -6.50
C THR A 251 15.14 1.66 -6.48
N LEU A 252 16.07 2.19 -5.68
CA LEU A 252 16.33 3.63 -5.61
C LEU A 252 16.73 4.22 -6.97
N LEU A 253 17.59 3.53 -7.70
CA LEU A 253 18.01 3.92 -9.05
C LEU A 253 16.81 3.98 -10.01
N GLY A 254 15.96 2.95 -10.01
CA GLY A 254 14.77 2.90 -10.84
C GLY A 254 13.77 4.02 -10.53
N VAL A 255 13.51 4.28 -9.24
CA VAL A 255 12.67 5.41 -8.82
C VAL A 255 13.24 6.74 -9.30
N PHE A 256 14.54 6.95 -9.13
CA PHE A 256 15.22 8.16 -9.62
C PHE A 256 15.03 8.37 -11.13
N LEU A 257 15.23 7.31 -11.94
CA LEU A 257 15.03 7.35 -13.39
C LEU A 257 13.60 7.78 -13.78
N THR A 258 12.59 7.33 -13.04
CA THR A 258 11.18 7.68 -13.31
C THR A 258 10.90 9.18 -13.14
N PHE A 259 11.66 9.89 -12.29
CA PHE A 259 11.48 11.32 -12.04
C PHE A 259 12.37 12.21 -12.92
N LEU A 260 13.40 11.69 -13.58
CA LEU A 260 14.33 12.46 -14.42
C LEU A 260 13.64 13.34 -15.47
N PRO A 261 12.63 12.87 -16.24
CA PRO A 261 11.97 13.71 -17.25
C PRO A 261 11.39 15.00 -16.69
N GLY A 262 10.86 14.96 -15.46
CA GLY A 262 10.31 16.15 -14.80
C GLY A 262 11.37 17.16 -14.35
N VAL A 263 12.62 16.73 -14.17
CA VAL A 263 13.74 17.58 -13.80
C VAL A 263 14.35 18.23 -15.05
N LEU A 264 14.46 17.49 -16.14
CA LEU A 264 15.06 17.96 -17.40
C LEU A 264 14.18 19.00 -18.09
N ILE A 265 12.85 18.84 -18.08
CA ILE A 265 11.90 19.76 -18.72
C ILE A 265 11.79 21.11 -17.97
N LYS A 266 12.05 21.15 -16.66
CA LYS A 266 12.06 22.41 -15.90
C LYS A 266 13.31 23.26 -16.10
N LYS A 267 14.34 22.74 -16.77
CA LYS A 267 15.60 23.44 -17.06
C LYS A 267 15.69 23.95 -18.51
N ALA A 268 14.74 23.62 -19.34
CA ALA A 268 14.57 24.13 -20.69
C ALA A 268 13.40 25.14 -20.78
#